data_06999340960ee2ef272e619249f78c40
#
_entry.id   06999340960ee2ef272e619249f78c40
#
_cell.length_a   1.000
_cell.length_b   1.000
_cell.length_c   1.000
_cell.angle_alpha   90.00
_cell.angle_beta   90.00
_cell.angle_gamma   90.00
#
_symmetry.space_group_name_H-M   'P 1'
#
loop_
_entity.id
_entity.type
_entity.pdbx_description
1 polymer ?
#
loop_
_entity_poly.entity_id
_entity_poly.type
_entity_poly.pdbx_seq_one_letter_code
_entity_poly.pdbx_strand_id
1 'polypeptide(L)'
;MHDRRQHLHHLAALAAATTLPALGAEDKGDTYDEDSILKAATDFFGQTTEGLAKVIEKAFKEQGRPNAYIKGEEAGAAITVGLRYGDGELLVKGGGGGKVYWAGPSIGFDLGANASKVFTLVYHLPNAGAIYQRFPGVDGSLYYVGGAGINYQRLKGITLAPIRLGVGLRAGASVGYIHYRREKSLNPF
;
A
#
# COMPACT_ATOMS: atom_id res chain seq x y z
N MET A 1 -29.72 -57.79 -63.23
CA MET A 1 -30.67 -56.91 -62.66
C MET A 1 -30.01 -56.14 -61.55
N HIS A 2 -29.99 -54.84 -61.70
CA HIS A 2 -29.16 -53.88 -60.97
C HIS A 2 -29.81 -53.45 -59.67
N ASP A 3 -29.03 -53.30 -58.65
CA ASP A 3 -29.42 -52.35 -57.64
C ASP A 3 -28.16 -51.58 -57.14
N ARG A 4 -28.21 -50.26 -57.31
CA ARG A 4 -27.19 -49.31 -56.90
C ARG A 4 -27.58 -48.76 -55.56
N ARG A 5 -26.85 -49.09 -54.48
CA ARG A 5 -26.95 -48.38 -53.21
C ARG A 5 -25.85 -47.36 -53.13
N GLN A 6 -26.22 -46.10 -53.17
CA GLN A 6 -25.34 -44.96 -52.92
C GLN A 6 -25.11 -44.85 -51.42
N HIS A 7 -23.86 -44.87 -51.00
CA HIS A 7 -23.46 -44.53 -49.64
C HIS A 7 -23.21 -43.04 -49.58
N LEU A 8 -24.10 -42.34 -48.87
CA LEU A 8 -23.87 -40.95 -48.42
C LEU A 8 -22.90 -40.96 -47.23
N HIS A 9 -21.73 -40.41 -47.43
CA HIS A 9 -20.80 -40.13 -46.36
C HIS A 9 -21.15 -38.75 -45.76
N HIS A 10 -21.73 -38.72 -44.55
CA HIS A 10 -21.88 -37.51 -43.78
C HIS A 10 -20.52 -37.19 -43.11
N LEU A 11 -19.84 -36.15 -43.62
CA LEU A 11 -18.72 -35.51 -42.91
C LEU A 11 -19.33 -34.66 -41.80
N ALA A 12 -19.17 -35.12 -40.55
CA ALA A 12 -19.42 -34.27 -39.39
C ALA A 12 -18.19 -33.42 -39.12
N ALA A 13 -18.26 -32.14 -39.43
CA ALA A 13 -17.25 -31.15 -39.05
C ALA A 13 -17.38 -30.84 -37.56
N LEU A 14 -16.45 -31.32 -36.78
CA LEU A 14 -16.31 -31.02 -35.36
C LEU A 14 -15.67 -29.62 -35.23
N ALA A 15 -16.49 -28.58 -34.99
CA ALA A 15 -15.99 -27.27 -34.66
C ALA A 15 -15.50 -27.26 -33.21
N ALA A 16 -14.19 -27.32 -33.04
CA ALA A 16 -13.54 -27.11 -31.74
C ALA A 16 -13.65 -25.62 -31.37
N ALA A 17 -14.59 -25.29 -30.51
CA ALA A 17 -14.65 -23.98 -29.88
C ALA A 17 -13.52 -23.87 -28.86
N THR A 18 -12.42 -23.22 -29.23
CA THR A 18 -11.38 -22.82 -28.29
C THR A 18 -11.91 -21.66 -27.45
N THR A 19 -12.37 -21.97 -26.24
CA THR A 19 -12.63 -20.97 -25.22
C THR A 19 -11.30 -20.42 -24.75
N LEU A 20 -10.94 -19.22 -25.22
CA LEU A 20 -9.89 -18.42 -24.63
C LEU A 20 -10.30 -18.10 -23.17
N PRO A 21 -9.41 -18.31 -22.18
CA PRO A 21 -9.70 -17.83 -20.85
C PRO A 21 -9.85 -16.31 -20.94
N ALA A 22 -11.00 -15.81 -20.54
CA ALA A 22 -11.22 -14.38 -20.33
C ALA A 22 -10.16 -13.97 -19.29
N LEU A 23 -9.16 -13.19 -19.72
CA LEU A 23 -8.33 -12.42 -18.82
C LEU A 23 -9.31 -11.60 -17.98
N GLY A 24 -9.44 -11.96 -16.70
CA GLY A 24 -10.32 -11.28 -15.77
C GLY A 24 -10.03 -9.79 -15.86
N ALA A 25 -11.02 -9.02 -16.21
CA ALA A 25 -10.97 -7.58 -16.04
C ALA A 25 -10.75 -7.35 -14.56
N GLU A 26 -9.55 -6.91 -14.18
CA GLU A 26 -9.29 -6.39 -12.85
C GLU A 26 -10.34 -5.32 -12.58
N ASP A 27 -11.11 -5.52 -11.53
CA ASP A 27 -12.11 -4.56 -11.08
C ASP A 27 -11.38 -3.29 -10.64
N LYS A 28 -11.20 -2.36 -11.58
CA LYS A 28 -10.48 -1.10 -11.38
C LYS A 28 -11.25 -0.13 -10.47
N GLY A 29 -12.44 -0.51 -9.99
CA GLY A 29 -13.31 0.33 -9.18
C GLY A 29 -12.76 0.64 -7.79
N ASP A 30 -12.21 -0.36 -7.10
CA ASP A 30 -11.92 -0.29 -5.66
C ASP A 30 -10.45 -0.07 -5.30
N THR A 31 -9.55 0.15 -6.28
CA THR A 31 -8.12 0.35 -6.06
C THR A 31 -7.56 1.52 -6.85
N TYR A 32 -6.51 2.14 -6.34
CA TYR A 32 -5.78 3.21 -7.01
C TYR A 32 -4.76 2.64 -8.00
N ASP A 33 -4.61 3.27 -9.16
CA ASP A 33 -3.50 3.03 -10.07
C ASP A 33 -2.22 3.75 -9.60
N GLU A 34 -1.09 3.37 -10.18
CA GLU A 34 0.23 3.87 -9.79
C GLU A 34 0.36 5.37 -10.08
N ASP A 35 -0.11 5.85 -11.23
CA ASP A 35 -0.03 7.27 -11.60
C ASP A 35 -0.84 8.15 -10.66
N SER A 36 -2.03 7.71 -10.27
CA SER A 36 -2.88 8.40 -9.29
C SER A 36 -2.20 8.48 -7.92
N ILE A 37 -1.57 7.41 -7.47
CA ILE A 37 -0.81 7.39 -6.21
C ILE A 37 0.42 8.26 -6.29
N LEU A 38 1.20 8.17 -7.36
CA LEU A 38 2.39 9.00 -7.55
C LEU A 38 2.03 10.49 -7.56
N LYS A 39 0.94 10.85 -8.25
CA LYS A 39 0.42 12.22 -8.24
C LYS A 39 0.02 12.66 -6.84
N ALA A 40 -0.78 11.88 -6.13
CA ALA A 40 -1.24 12.20 -4.77
C ALA A 40 -0.07 12.35 -3.78
N ALA A 41 0.95 11.50 -3.87
CA ALA A 41 2.15 11.58 -3.05
C ALA A 41 3.00 12.81 -3.41
N THR A 42 3.19 13.10 -4.70
CA THR A 42 3.90 14.29 -5.18
C THR A 42 3.24 15.57 -4.69
N ASP A 43 1.91 15.68 -4.85
CA ASP A 43 1.15 16.84 -4.40
C ASP A 43 1.27 17.01 -2.86
N PHE A 44 1.25 15.92 -2.12
CA PHE A 44 1.37 15.94 -0.66
C PHE A 44 2.78 16.32 -0.18
N PHE A 45 3.82 15.72 -0.73
CA PHE A 45 5.19 16.06 -0.36
C PHE A 45 5.64 17.44 -0.90
N GLY A 46 5.00 17.92 -1.96
CA GLY A 46 5.34 19.17 -2.65
C GLY A 46 6.54 19.03 -3.59
N GLN A 47 6.97 17.82 -3.88
CA GLN A 47 8.07 17.51 -4.79
C GLN A 47 7.97 16.11 -5.37
N THR A 48 8.40 15.97 -6.62
CA THR A 48 8.67 14.66 -7.22
C THR A 48 10.17 14.39 -7.14
N THR A 49 10.52 13.19 -6.65
CA THR A 49 11.91 12.72 -6.65
C THR A 49 11.97 11.34 -7.31
N GLU A 50 13.10 11.01 -7.90
CA GLU A 50 13.33 9.67 -8.43
C GLU A 50 13.17 8.60 -7.35
N GLY A 51 13.60 8.89 -6.12
CA GLY A 51 13.43 8.00 -4.98
C GLY A 51 11.97 7.74 -4.65
N LEU A 52 11.11 8.78 -4.68
CA LEU A 52 9.67 8.64 -4.45
C LEU A 52 9.04 7.73 -5.51
N ALA A 53 9.33 7.95 -6.79
CA ALA A 53 8.80 7.11 -7.87
C ALA A 53 9.24 5.64 -7.70
N LYS A 54 10.53 5.40 -7.40
CA LYS A 54 11.07 4.04 -7.19
C LYS A 54 10.47 3.30 -6.01
N VAL A 55 10.20 3.95 -4.88
CA VAL A 55 9.56 3.27 -3.74
C VAL A 55 8.09 2.97 -4.01
N ILE A 56 7.37 3.81 -4.77
CA ILE A 56 6.01 3.56 -5.20
C ILE A 56 5.96 2.39 -6.19
N GLU A 57 6.78 2.41 -7.24
CA GLU A 57 6.91 1.30 -8.20
C GLU A 57 7.18 -0.04 -7.49
N LYS A 58 8.13 -0.05 -6.55
CA LYS A 58 8.43 -1.23 -5.74
C LYS A 58 7.20 -1.72 -4.97
N ALA A 59 6.48 -0.81 -4.32
CA ALA A 59 5.29 -1.16 -3.56
C ALA A 59 4.19 -1.75 -4.45
N PHE A 60 3.97 -1.20 -5.65
CA PHE A 60 3.03 -1.76 -6.62
C PHE A 60 3.46 -3.12 -7.15
N LYS A 61 4.75 -3.32 -7.40
CA LYS A 61 5.30 -4.61 -7.84
C LYS A 61 5.15 -5.69 -6.77
N GLU A 62 5.32 -5.36 -5.50
CA GLU A 62 5.33 -6.34 -4.40
C GLU A 62 3.95 -6.58 -3.78
N GLN A 63 3.11 -5.55 -3.70
CA GLN A 63 1.83 -5.60 -2.99
C GLN A 63 0.62 -5.42 -3.93
N GLY A 64 0.84 -5.04 -5.19
CA GLY A 64 -0.24 -4.72 -6.12
C GLY A 64 -0.79 -3.30 -5.92
N ARG A 65 -2.09 -3.14 -6.14
CA ARG A 65 -2.78 -1.85 -6.11
C ARG A 65 -3.37 -1.58 -4.72
N PRO A 66 -3.06 -0.44 -4.09
CA PRO A 66 -3.66 -0.07 -2.80
C PRO A 66 -5.13 0.32 -2.98
N ASN A 67 -5.96 0.01 -1.99
CA ASN A 67 -7.35 0.46 -1.95
C ASN A 67 -7.58 1.67 -1.02
N ALA A 68 -6.55 2.09 -0.31
CA ALA A 68 -6.56 3.32 0.48
C ALA A 68 -5.14 3.89 0.63
N TYR A 69 -5.05 5.14 1.10
CA TYR A 69 -3.79 5.73 1.54
C TYR A 69 -4.01 6.73 2.67
N ILE A 70 -2.96 7.01 3.45
CA ILE A 70 -2.97 8.01 4.52
C ILE A 70 -1.96 9.09 4.17
N LYS A 71 -2.38 10.35 4.25
CA LYS A 71 -1.52 11.54 4.23
C LYS A 71 -1.42 12.09 5.64
N GLY A 72 -0.22 12.28 6.16
CA GLY A 72 -0.11 12.84 7.49
C GLY A 72 1.31 13.25 7.86
N GLU A 73 1.43 13.72 9.08
CA GLU A 73 2.69 14.16 9.64
C GLU A 73 2.97 13.39 10.91
N GLU A 74 4.23 13.13 11.17
CA GLU A 74 4.66 12.49 12.40
C GLU A 74 5.84 13.24 13.02
N ALA A 75 5.84 13.29 14.34
CA ALA A 75 6.92 13.80 15.14
C ALA A 75 7.37 12.73 16.13
N GLY A 76 8.63 12.73 16.46
CA GLY A 76 9.18 11.82 17.44
C GLY A 76 10.39 12.43 18.13
N ALA A 77 10.71 11.89 19.28
CA ALA A 77 11.92 12.21 19.99
C ALA A 77 12.59 10.90 20.39
N ALA A 78 13.80 10.66 19.88
CA ALA A 78 14.61 9.54 20.26
C ALA A 78 16.09 9.86 20.09
N ILE A 79 16.90 9.45 21.06
CA ILE A 79 18.34 9.37 20.88
C ILE A 79 18.70 7.94 20.46
N THR A 80 18.10 6.92 21.05
CA THR A 80 18.33 5.51 20.71
C THR A 80 17.00 4.77 20.54
N VAL A 81 16.10 4.89 21.52
CA VAL A 81 14.73 4.38 21.49
C VAL A 81 13.81 5.52 21.87
N GLY A 82 12.76 5.72 21.11
CA GLY A 82 11.82 6.80 21.36
C GLY A 82 10.40 6.43 21.00
N LEU A 83 9.57 7.44 21.00
CA LEU A 83 8.18 7.35 20.62
C LEU A 83 7.95 8.27 19.40
N ARG A 84 7.12 7.82 18.48
CA ARG A 84 6.60 8.64 17.41
C ARG A 84 5.10 8.81 17.58
N TYR A 85 4.64 9.98 17.23
CA TYR A 85 3.23 10.33 17.19
C TYR A 85 2.93 10.98 15.86
N GLY A 86 1.81 10.67 15.29
CA GLY A 86 1.39 11.30 14.05
C GLY A 86 -0.12 11.45 13.97
N ASP A 87 -0.53 12.27 13.03
CA ASP A 87 -1.91 12.41 12.65
C ASP A 87 -2.03 12.68 11.15
N GLY A 88 -3.18 12.35 10.61
CA GLY A 88 -3.41 12.47 9.18
C GLY A 88 -4.84 12.17 8.78
N GLU A 89 -4.99 11.95 7.49
CA GLU A 89 -6.26 11.63 6.86
C GLU A 89 -6.15 10.33 6.07
N LEU A 90 -7.03 9.38 6.36
CA LEU A 90 -7.24 8.18 5.58
C LEU A 90 -8.18 8.48 4.42
N LEU A 91 -7.78 8.14 3.21
CA LEU A 91 -8.60 8.23 2.00
C LEU A 91 -8.78 6.83 1.42
N VAL A 92 -10.04 6.39 1.32
CA VAL A 92 -10.40 5.08 0.76
C VAL A 92 -10.91 5.26 -0.66
N LYS A 93 -10.48 4.41 -1.59
CA LYS A 93 -10.99 4.39 -2.96
C LYS A 93 -12.49 4.09 -2.94
N GLY A 94 -13.27 4.80 -3.74
CA GLY A 94 -14.73 4.70 -3.71
C GLY A 94 -15.41 5.53 -2.62
N GLY A 95 -14.63 6.21 -1.78
CA GLY A 95 -15.14 7.12 -0.73
C GLY A 95 -15.00 6.58 0.68
N GLY A 96 -15.17 7.46 1.64
CA GLY A 96 -14.96 7.16 3.06
C GLY A 96 -13.53 7.45 3.51
N GLY A 97 -13.25 7.11 4.77
CA GLY A 97 -11.99 7.43 5.43
C GLY A 97 -12.19 8.38 6.59
N GLY A 98 -11.26 9.31 6.78
CA GLY A 98 -11.34 10.34 7.81
C GLY A 98 -10.06 10.48 8.62
N LYS A 99 -10.14 11.25 9.69
CA LYS A 99 -9.01 11.56 10.55
C LYS A 99 -8.47 10.29 11.22
N VAL A 100 -7.15 10.15 11.20
CA VAL A 100 -6.45 9.08 11.89
C VAL A 100 -5.30 9.64 12.72
N TYR A 101 -5.07 9.01 13.87
CA TYR A 101 -3.93 9.30 14.73
C TYR A 101 -3.13 8.03 14.92
N TRP A 102 -1.83 8.15 15.12
CA TRP A 102 -1.02 6.98 15.42
C TRP A 102 0.09 7.26 16.42
N ALA A 103 0.49 6.22 17.10
CA ALA A 103 1.62 6.22 18.00
C ALA A 103 2.34 4.87 17.95
N GLY A 104 3.62 4.87 18.27
CA GLY A 104 4.40 3.64 18.37
C GLY A 104 5.84 3.89 18.77
N PRO A 105 6.57 2.82 19.13
CA PRO A 105 7.99 2.92 19.38
C PRO A 105 8.73 3.26 18.07
N SER A 106 9.84 3.96 18.22
CA SER A 106 10.77 4.22 17.13
C SER A 106 12.21 3.95 17.59
N ILE A 107 13.01 3.35 16.72
CA ILE A 107 14.43 3.10 16.96
C ILE A 107 15.23 3.78 15.86
N GLY A 108 16.26 4.52 16.26
CA GLY A 108 17.18 5.16 15.30
C GLY A 108 16.53 6.28 14.46
N PHE A 109 15.39 6.77 14.86
CA PHE A 109 14.70 7.85 14.19
C PHE A 109 15.20 9.18 14.75
N ASP A 110 16.13 9.77 14.06
CA ASP A 110 16.60 11.13 14.37
C ASP A 110 15.61 12.13 13.73
N LEU A 111 14.40 12.16 14.29
CA LEU A 111 13.50 13.27 14.05
C LEU A 111 13.99 14.41 14.93
N GLY A 112 14.65 15.37 14.33
CA GLY A 112 14.76 16.69 14.94
C GLY A 112 13.38 17.15 15.39
N ALA A 113 13.29 18.24 16.16
CA ALA A 113 12.03 18.79 16.70
C ALA A 113 10.96 19.15 15.64
N ASN A 114 11.18 18.82 14.38
CA ASN A 114 10.30 19.12 13.25
C ASN A 114 9.46 17.89 12.86
N ALA A 115 8.19 18.11 12.60
CA ALA A 115 7.33 17.10 12.04
C ALA A 115 7.80 16.67 10.63
N SER A 116 7.72 15.38 10.33
CA SER A 116 8.03 14.80 9.03
C SER A 116 6.77 14.33 8.34
N LYS A 117 6.63 14.63 7.06
CA LYS A 117 5.53 14.11 6.24
C LYS A 117 5.67 12.60 6.02
N VAL A 118 4.56 11.89 6.12
CA VAL A 118 4.48 10.47 5.81
C VAL A 118 3.27 10.19 4.91
N PHE A 119 3.50 9.43 3.84
CA PHE A 119 2.47 8.97 2.93
C PHE A 119 2.40 7.44 3.01
N THR A 120 1.28 6.90 3.52
CA THR A 120 1.16 5.46 3.76
C THR A 120 0.20 4.83 2.76
N LEU A 121 0.69 3.91 1.93
CA LEU A 121 -0.16 3.07 1.10
C LEU A 121 -0.84 2.02 1.97
N VAL A 122 -2.11 1.73 1.69
CA VAL A 122 -2.91 0.77 2.44
C VAL A 122 -3.52 -0.25 1.48
N TYR A 123 -3.25 -1.52 1.74
CA TYR A 123 -3.67 -2.64 0.91
C TYR A 123 -4.66 -3.53 1.64
N HIS A 124 -5.66 -4.00 0.93
CA HIS A 124 -6.66 -4.95 1.42
C HIS A 124 -7.40 -4.47 2.66
N LEU A 125 -7.65 -3.15 2.76
CA LEU A 125 -8.45 -2.59 3.84
C LEU A 125 -9.94 -2.92 3.60
N PRO A 126 -10.59 -3.74 4.44
CA PRO A 126 -11.97 -4.15 4.19
C PRO A 126 -12.98 -3.02 4.42
N ASN A 127 -12.68 -2.09 5.29
CA ASN A 127 -13.42 -0.87 5.57
C ASN A 127 -12.55 0.12 6.34
N ALA A 128 -12.92 1.39 6.38
CA ALA A 128 -12.15 2.44 7.06
C ALA A 128 -11.93 2.16 8.56
N GLY A 129 -12.86 1.47 9.22
CA GLY A 129 -12.75 1.14 10.64
C GLY A 129 -11.63 0.13 10.96
N ALA A 130 -11.27 -0.71 9.99
CA ALA A 130 -10.25 -1.73 10.16
C ALA A 130 -8.81 -1.18 10.28
N ILE A 131 -8.61 0.12 10.00
CA ILE A 131 -7.30 0.77 10.21
C ILE A 131 -6.97 0.93 11.71
N TYR A 132 -7.95 1.04 12.61
CA TYR A 132 -7.74 1.35 14.02
C TYR A 132 -7.29 0.13 14.82
N GLN A 133 -6.08 -0.30 14.59
CA GLN A 133 -5.43 -1.48 15.19
C GLN A 133 -3.93 -1.22 15.37
N ARG A 134 -3.25 -2.17 16.01
CA ARG A 134 -1.78 -2.20 16.11
C ARG A 134 -1.21 -3.04 14.99
N PHE A 135 -0.44 -2.41 14.12
CA PHE A 135 0.22 -3.07 13.00
C PHE A 135 1.69 -3.31 13.35
N PRO A 136 2.12 -4.55 13.55
CA PRO A 136 3.53 -4.88 13.73
C PRO A 136 4.31 -4.60 12.45
N GLY A 137 5.55 -4.15 12.60
CA GLY A 137 6.50 -4.05 11.50
C GLY A 137 6.88 -5.42 10.96
N VAL A 138 7.21 -5.47 9.68
CA VAL A 138 7.77 -6.65 9.03
C VAL A 138 9.29 -6.49 8.99
N ASP A 139 10.00 -7.39 9.67
CA ASP A 139 11.47 -7.37 9.74
C ASP A 139 12.08 -7.48 8.33
N GLY A 140 13.16 -6.73 8.11
CA GLY A 140 13.85 -6.72 6.83
C GLY A 140 13.08 -6.08 5.65
N SER A 141 11.90 -5.50 5.90
CA SER A 141 11.09 -4.89 4.85
C SER A 141 11.53 -3.49 4.45
N LEU A 142 12.53 -2.92 5.13
CA LEU A 142 13.01 -1.59 4.80
C LEU A 142 13.68 -1.56 3.43
N TYR A 143 13.21 -0.67 2.59
CA TYR A 143 13.85 -0.31 1.33
C TYR A 143 14.08 1.19 1.27
N TYR A 144 15.29 1.60 0.86
CA TYR A 144 15.69 2.99 0.77
C TYR A 144 16.39 3.26 -0.55
N VAL A 145 15.98 4.32 -1.25
CA VAL A 145 16.57 4.76 -2.51
C VAL A 145 16.34 6.25 -2.73
N GLY A 146 17.37 6.97 -3.15
CA GLY A 146 17.27 8.37 -3.59
C GLY A 146 16.60 9.31 -2.57
N GLY A 147 16.87 9.14 -1.26
CA GLY A 147 16.29 9.96 -0.22
C GLY A 147 14.86 9.57 0.19
N ALA A 148 14.28 8.53 -0.43
CA ALA A 148 12.97 7.99 -0.06
C ALA A 148 13.11 6.64 0.62
N GLY A 149 12.33 6.41 1.67
CA GLY A 149 12.28 5.14 2.39
C GLY A 149 10.86 4.60 2.47
N ILE A 150 10.72 3.28 2.40
CA ILE A 150 9.48 2.53 2.59
C ILE A 150 9.75 1.31 3.47
N ASN A 151 8.81 0.97 4.31
CA ASN A 151 8.82 -0.29 5.07
C ASN A 151 7.39 -0.83 5.16
N TYR A 152 7.22 -2.10 5.54
CA TYR A 152 5.89 -2.70 5.63
C TYR A 152 5.48 -2.99 7.07
N GLN A 153 4.17 -2.93 7.29
CA GLN A 153 3.51 -3.33 8.52
C GLN A 153 2.33 -4.21 8.12
N ARG A 154 2.08 -5.30 8.82
CA ARG A 154 1.01 -6.25 8.45
C ARG A 154 0.21 -6.72 9.64
N LEU A 155 -1.10 -6.78 9.44
CA LEU A 155 -2.01 -7.37 10.42
C LEU A 155 -3.26 -7.91 9.71
N LYS A 156 -3.62 -9.17 9.95
CA LYS A 156 -4.89 -9.78 9.48
C LYS A 156 -5.17 -9.57 7.98
N GLY A 157 -4.13 -9.71 7.15
CA GLY A 157 -4.24 -9.53 5.69
C GLY A 157 -4.12 -8.07 5.21
N ILE A 158 -4.25 -7.08 6.08
CA ILE A 158 -4.01 -5.67 5.74
C ILE A 158 -2.51 -5.41 5.73
N THR A 159 -2.02 -4.74 4.69
CA THR A 159 -0.62 -4.27 4.61
C THR A 159 -0.60 -2.75 4.54
N LEU A 160 0.26 -2.16 5.35
CA LEU A 160 0.57 -0.72 5.33
C LEU A 160 2.01 -0.53 4.84
N ALA A 161 2.21 0.48 4.01
CA ALA A 161 3.51 0.81 3.43
C ALA A 161 3.80 2.32 3.59
N PRO A 162 4.25 2.76 4.76
CA PRO A 162 4.61 4.15 4.99
C PRO A 162 5.85 4.55 4.21
N ILE A 163 5.72 5.64 3.44
CA ILE A 163 6.76 6.28 2.64
C ILE A 163 7.16 7.60 3.29
N ARG A 164 8.46 7.84 3.38
CA ARG A 164 9.06 9.06 3.94
C ARG A 164 10.13 9.59 3.01
N LEU A 165 10.26 10.92 2.93
CA LEU A 165 11.31 11.59 2.17
C LEU A 165 12.29 12.29 3.12
N GLY A 166 13.51 12.54 2.61
CA GLY A 166 14.55 13.25 3.35
C GLY A 166 15.17 12.46 4.49
N VAL A 167 14.90 11.16 4.55
CA VAL A 167 15.38 10.28 5.61
C VAL A 167 16.72 9.66 5.23
N GLY A 168 17.66 9.68 6.15
CA GLY A 168 18.89 8.90 6.03
C GLY A 168 18.66 7.42 6.29
N LEU A 169 19.66 6.59 6.03
CA LEU A 169 19.63 5.12 6.22
C LEU A 169 19.17 4.67 7.63
N ARG A 170 19.23 5.55 8.61
CA ARG A 170 18.82 5.25 9.99
C ARG A 170 17.32 5.36 10.25
N ALA A 171 16.59 6.01 9.37
CA ALA A 171 15.18 6.33 9.58
C ALA A 171 14.21 5.18 9.32
N GLY A 172 14.69 4.02 8.99
CA GLY A 172 13.84 2.94 8.52
C GLY A 172 13.75 1.70 9.40
N ALA A 173 14.53 1.61 10.43
CA ALA A 173 14.42 0.47 11.35
C ALA A 173 13.20 0.66 12.27
N SER A 174 11.99 0.49 11.71
CA SER A 174 10.78 0.35 12.53
C SER A 174 10.78 -1.02 13.18
N VAL A 175 11.53 -1.19 14.23
CA VAL A 175 11.35 -2.33 15.11
C VAL A 175 10.17 -1.99 16.00
N GLY A 176 9.11 -2.77 15.93
CA GLY A 176 7.95 -2.57 16.79
C GLY A 176 6.62 -2.53 16.04
N TYR A 177 5.74 -1.71 16.49
CA TYR A 177 4.40 -1.59 15.94
C TYR A 177 4.00 -0.11 15.77
N ILE A 178 2.96 0.13 14.96
CA ILE A 178 2.21 1.40 14.94
C ILE A 178 0.78 1.11 15.35
N HIS A 179 0.27 1.86 16.30
CA HIS A 179 -1.12 1.80 16.74
C HIS A 179 -1.90 2.96 16.13
N TYR A 180 -2.79 2.67 15.19
CA TYR A 180 -3.71 3.66 14.62
C TYR A 180 -4.96 3.78 15.47
N ARG A 181 -5.44 5.02 15.67
CA ARG A 181 -6.55 5.38 16.57
C ARG A 181 -7.46 6.43 15.96
N ARG A 182 -8.70 6.48 16.45
CA ARG A 182 -9.68 7.53 16.07
C ARG A 182 -9.42 8.85 16.77
N GLU A 183 -8.83 8.81 17.95
CA GLU A 183 -8.63 9.96 18.81
C GLU A 183 -7.15 10.12 19.14
N LYS A 184 -6.75 11.38 19.34
CA LYS A 184 -5.39 11.71 19.76
C LYS A 184 -5.14 11.15 21.16
N SER A 185 -4.08 10.42 21.34
CA SER A 185 -3.65 9.89 22.64
C SER A 185 -2.14 9.99 22.78
N LEU A 186 -1.70 10.46 23.94
CA LEU A 186 -0.27 10.46 24.30
C LEU A 186 0.18 9.11 24.84
N ASN A 187 -0.74 8.20 25.17
CA ASN A 187 -0.39 6.84 25.57
C ASN A 187 -0.07 6.01 24.32
N PRO A 188 1.16 5.55 24.11
CA PRO A 188 1.55 4.76 22.94
C PRO A 188 1.08 3.30 23.02
N PHE A 189 0.61 2.83 24.19
CA PHE A 189 0.25 1.44 24.48
C PHE A 189 -1.25 1.17 24.41
#